data_870436008316d51aff66579fc8c890d1
#
_entry.id   870436008316d51aff66579fc8c890d1
#
_cell.length_a   1.000
_cell.length_b   1.000
_cell.length_c   1.000
_cell.angle_alpha   90.00
_cell.angle_beta   90.00
_cell.angle_gamma   90.00
#
_symmetry.space_group_name_H-M   'P 1'
#
loop_
_entity.id
_entity.type
_entity.pdbx_description
1 polymer ?
#
loop_
_entity_poly.entity_id
_entity_poly.type
_entity_poly.pdbx_seq_one_letter_code
_entity_poly.pdbx_strand_id
1 'polypeptide(L)'
;MKFKRDLVKYVRDKAKSQYKKGNECYICGDTDNLDFHHFYGLTELLETWLRNKNIPIEIEQDILDIREQFIGENHEKVYNKTVTLCHQHHLRLHSIYGKRPKLITAEKQERWVEIQREKHGMVR
;
A
#
# COMPACT_ATOMS: atom_id res chain seq x y z
N MET A 1 6.98 2.27 -25.23
CA MET A 1 7.99 3.14 -24.60
C MET A 1 8.39 2.59 -23.26
N LYS A 2 9.67 2.68 -22.93
CA LYS A 2 10.16 2.23 -21.63
C LYS A 2 10.47 3.42 -20.74
N PHE A 3 10.04 3.32 -19.49
CA PHE A 3 10.37 4.31 -18.47
C PHE A 3 11.62 3.84 -17.70
N LYS A 4 12.36 4.78 -17.15
CA LYS A 4 13.54 4.45 -16.33
C LYS A 4 13.15 3.74 -15.04
N ARG A 5 11.91 3.97 -14.58
CA ARG A 5 11.40 3.43 -13.33
C ARG A 5 9.97 2.94 -13.54
N ASP A 6 9.52 2.01 -12.70
CA ASP A 6 8.11 1.64 -12.66
C ASP A 6 7.28 2.86 -12.29
N LEU A 7 6.12 3.02 -12.92
CA LEU A 7 5.27 4.20 -12.70
C LEU A 7 4.92 4.40 -11.24
N VAL A 8 4.70 3.31 -10.50
CA VAL A 8 4.34 3.40 -9.08
C VAL A 8 5.42 4.08 -8.25
N LYS A 9 6.68 4.00 -8.67
CA LYS A 9 7.77 4.62 -7.92
C LYS A 9 7.69 6.14 -7.94
N TYR A 10 7.24 6.71 -9.06
CA TYR A 10 7.02 8.17 -9.15
C TYR A 10 5.93 8.61 -8.16
N VAL A 11 4.88 7.82 -8.07
CA VAL A 11 3.78 8.11 -7.14
C VAL A 11 4.25 7.96 -5.69
N ARG A 12 4.97 6.88 -5.41
CA ARG A 12 5.49 6.62 -4.05
C ARG A 12 6.41 7.73 -3.58
N ASP A 13 7.29 8.21 -4.48
CA ASP A 13 8.21 9.29 -4.14
C ASP A 13 7.47 10.55 -3.69
N LYS A 14 6.34 10.84 -4.33
CA LYS A 14 5.52 11.99 -3.95
C LYS A 14 4.77 11.74 -2.65
N ALA A 15 4.25 10.54 -2.47
CA ALA A 15 3.37 10.22 -1.35
C ALA A 15 4.11 9.91 -0.05
N LYS A 16 5.31 9.34 -0.13
CA LYS A 16 5.97 8.71 1.03
C LYS A 16 6.27 9.64 2.19
N SER A 17 6.44 10.92 1.94
CA SER A 17 6.75 11.87 3.01
C SER A 17 5.59 12.03 3.99
N GLN A 18 4.39 11.65 3.60
CA GLN A 18 3.19 11.76 4.44
C GLN A 18 2.71 10.41 4.97
N TYR A 19 3.47 9.33 4.74
CA TYR A 19 3.12 8.03 5.32
C TYR A 19 3.29 8.08 6.83
N LYS A 20 2.31 7.55 7.54
CA LYS A 20 2.33 7.47 9.00
C LYS A 20 2.72 6.07 9.43
N LYS A 21 4.00 5.75 9.27
CA LYS A 21 4.53 4.46 9.69
C LYS A 21 4.65 4.44 11.21
N GLY A 22 4.09 3.39 11.83
CA GLY A 22 4.18 3.23 13.28
C GLY A 22 5.58 2.79 13.70
N ASN A 23 5.82 2.80 15.00
CA ASN A 23 7.11 2.39 15.56
C ASN A 23 7.07 1.00 16.18
N GLU A 24 6.00 0.26 15.97
CA GLU A 24 5.88 -1.14 16.38
C GLU A 24 4.90 -1.87 15.47
N CYS A 25 5.05 -3.20 15.43
CA CYS A 25 4.14 -4.04 14.66
C CYS A 25 2.74 -3.98 15.26
N TYR A 26 1.77 -3.69 14.44
CA TYR A 26 0.37 -3.60 14.87
C TYR A 26 -0.14 -4.94 15.42
N ILE A 27 0.39 -6.06 14.95
CA ILE A 27 -0.05 -7.39 15.36
C ILE A 27 0.60 -7.83 16.67
N CYS A 28 1.93 -7.72 16.78
CA CYS A 28 2.66 -8.32 17.90
C CYS A 28 3.47 -7.34 18.74
N GLY A 29 3.54 -6.07 18.33
CA GLY A 29 4.29 -5.07 19.10
C GLY A 29 5.79 -5.08 18.91
N ASP A 30 6.32 -5.94 18.02
CA ASP A 30 7.74 -5.99 17.73
C ASP A 30 8.20 -4.63 17.17
N THR A 31 9.38 -4.19 17.59
CA THR A 31 9.91 -2.88 17.18
C THR A 31 11.00 -2.97 16.12
N ASP A 32 11.39 -4.18 15.73
CA ASP A 32 12.47 -4.39 14.75
C ASP A 32 11.90 -4.80 13.38
N ASN A 33 12.62 -4.42 12.32
CA ASN A 33 12.29 -4.81 10.94
C ASN A 33 10.82 -4.54 10.60
N LEU A 34 10.44 -3.28 10.69
CA LEU A 34 9.06 -2.88 10.43
C LEU A 34 8.87 -2.50 8.96
N ASP A 35 7.78 -2.99 8.38
CA ASP A 35 7.37 -2.69 7.01
C ASP A 35 6.06 -1.91 7.02
N PHE A 36 5.90 -1.04 6.03
CA PHE A 36 4.66 -0.27 5.85
C PHE A 36 3.84 -0.95 4.76
N HIS A 37 2.65 -1.45 5.11
CA HIS A 37 1.81 -2.21 4.18
C HIS A 37 0.58 -1.40 3.76
N HIS A 38 0.34 -1.35 2.45
CA HIS A 38 -0.90 -0.80 1.89
C HIS A 38 -1.86 -1.96 1.64
N PHE A 39 -3.05 -1.92 2.23
CA PHE A 39 -4.08 -2.93 1.96
C PHE A 39 -4.54 -2.85 0.49
N TYR A 40 -4.59 -1.63 -0.05
CA TYR A 40 -4.80 -1.41 -1.47
C TYR A 40 -3.42 -1.13 -2.09
N GLY A 41 -2.85 -2.13 -2.76
CA GLY A 41 -1.51 -1.99 -3.34
C GLY A 41 -1.41 -0.80 -4.28
N LEU A 42 -0.37 0.01 -4.14
CA LEU A 42 -0.22 1.22 -4.95
C LEU A 42 -0.17 0.92 -6.44
N THR A 43 0.52 -0.15 -6.84
CA THR A 43 0.62 -0.51 -8.26
C THR A 43 -0.75 -0.83 -8.85
N GLU A 44 -1.50 -1.71 -8.19
CA GLU A 44 -2.83 -2.10 -8.65
C GLU A 44 -3.79 -0.92 -8.64
N LEU A 45 -3.69 -0.10 -7.61
CA LEU A 45 -4.55 1.08 -7.47
C LEU A 45 -4.28 2.08 -8.60
N LEU A 46 -3.01 2.34 -8.87
CA LEU A 46 -2.62 3.27 -9.93
C LEU A 46 -3.05 2.77 -11.30
N GLU A 47 -2.78 1.49 -11.60
CA GLU A 47 -3.16 0.91 -12.89
C GLU A 47 -4.65 0.97 -13.12
N THR A 48 -5.44 0.65 -12.08
CA THR A 48 -6.90 0.69 -12.18
C THR A 48 -7.39 2.12 -12.38
N TRP A 49 -6.84 3.07 -11.64
CA TRP A 49 -7.23 4.47 -11.74
C TRP A 49 -6.93 5.04 -13.12
N LEU A 50 -5.73 4.79 -13.65
CA LEU A 50 -5.34 5.25 -14.98
C LEU A 50 -6.27 4.69 -16.05
N ARG A 51 -6.58 3.40 -15.94
CA ARG A 51 -7.48 2.73 -16.90
C ARG A 51 -8.89 3.32 -16.84
N ASN A 52 -9.42 3.50 -15.63
CA ASN A 52 -10.77 4.03 -15.46
C ASN A 52 -10.91 5.47 -15.93
N LYS A 53 -9.85 6.25 -15.81
CA LYS A 53 -9.82 7.65 -16.26
C LYS A 53 -9.41 7.79 -17.72
N ASN A 54 -8.99 6.69 -18.36
CA ASN A 54 -8.47 6.69 -19.73
C ASN A 54 -7.32 7.68 -19.90
N ILE A 55 -6.39 7.70 -18.94
CA ILE A 55 -5.22 8.57 -18.98
C ILE A 55 -4.05 7.82 -19.59
N PRO A 56 -3.57 8.24 -20.79
CA PRO A 56 -2.39 7.61 -21.36
C PRO A 56 -1.12 8.12 -20.71
N ILE A 57 -0.20 7.21 -20.43
CA ILE A 57 1.12 7.55 -19.91
C ILE A 57 2.14 7.10 -20.95
N GLU A 58 2.72 8.04 -21.65
CA GLU A 58 3.67 7.75 -22.73
C GLU A 58 5.08 8.21 -22.39
N ILE A 59 5.21 9.32 -21.67
CA ILE A 59 6.51 9.85 -21.24
C ILE A 59 6.48 10.12 -19.74
N GLU A 60 7.67 10.30 -19.16
CA GLU A 60 7.81 10.53 -17.73
C GLU A 60 7.00 11.73 -17.24
N GLN A 61 6.95 12.80 -18.03
CA GLN A 61 6.20 13.99 -17.62
C GLN A 61 4.73 13.70 -17.38
N ASP A 62 4.16 12.74 -18.13
CA ASP A 62 2.76 12.38 -17.98
C ASP A 62 2.43 11.90 -16.56
N ILE A 63 3.28 11.01 -15.99
CA ILE A 63 3.03 10.52 -14.63
C ILE A 63 3.31 11.62 -13.60
N LEU A 64 4.30 12.45 -13.82
CA LEU A 64 4.60 13.55 -12.92
C LEU A 64 3.44 14.55 -12.86
N ASP A 65 2.76 14.76 -13.99
CA ASP A 65 1.64 15.70 -14.07
C ASP A 65 0.41 15.23 -13.31
N ILE A 66 0.17 13.91 -13.24
CA ILE A 66 -1.10 13.40 -12.68
C ILE A 66 -0.96 12.75 -11.30
N ARG A 67 0.26 12.55 -10.81
CA ARG A 67 0.44 11.81 -9.55
C ARG A 67 -0.20 12.50 -8.35
N GLU A 68 -0.22 13.83 -8.32
CA GLU A 68 -0.89 14.57 -7.25
C GLU A 68 -2.39 14.35 -7.27
N GLN A 69 -2.98 14.37 -8.46
CA GLN A 69 -4.41 14.12 -8.63
C GLN A 69 -4.75 12.70 -8.17
N PHE A 70 -3.94 11.72 -8.58
CA PHE A 70 -4.13 10.34 -8.16
C PHE A 70 -4.12 10.21 -6.64
N ILE A 71 -3.09 10.79 -6.00
CA ILE A 71 -2.95 10.72 -4.55
C ILE A 71 -4.13 11.39 -3.87
N GLY A 72 -4.57 12.55 -4.36
CA GLY A 72 -5.70 13.26 -3.79
C GLY A 72 -7.01 12.49 -3.89
N GLU A 73 -7.27 11.91 -5.06
CA GLU A 73 -8.52 11.16 -5.27
C GLU A 73 -8.54 9.83 -4.54
N ASN A 74 -7.37 9.29 -4.17
CA ASN A 74 -7.25 8.01 -3.48
C ASN A 74 -6.64 8.16 -2.09
N HIS A 75 -6.78 9.33 -1.50
CA HIS A 75 -6.14 9.69 -0.23
C HIS A 75 -6.37 8.65 0.86
N GLU A 76 -7.62 8.23 1.05
CA GLU A 76 -7.98 7.26 2.07
C GLU A 76 -7.22 5.94 1.87
N LYS A 77 -7.20 5.43 0.65
CA LYS A 77 -6.54 4.16 0.34
C LYS A 77 -5.02 4.27 0.38
N VAL A 78 -4.47 5.43 0.04
CA VAL A 78 -3.03 5.64 0.03
C VAL A 78 -2.48 5.84 1.44
N TYR A 79 -3.20 6.55 2.30
CA TYR A 79 -2.68 6.95 3.61
C TYR A 79 -3.34 6.27 4.80
N ASN A 80 -4.64 6.00 4.74
CA ASN A 80 -5.36 5.50 5.90
C ASN A 80 -5.57 3.98 5.89
N LYS A 81 -5.70 3.39 4.71
CA LYS A 81 -5.85 1.93 4.59
C LYS A 81 -4.48 1.29 4.53
N THR A 82 -3.72 1.45 5.60
CA THR A 82 -2.33 1.02 5.72
C THR A 82 -2.10 0.47 7.13
N VAL A 83 -1.01 -0.28 7.29
CA VAL A 83 -0.65 -0.83 8.60
C VAL A 83 0.85 -1.04 8.66
N THR A 84 1.42 -0.87 9.87
CA THR A 84 2.82 -1.19 10.12
C THR A 84 2.91 -2.61 10.68
N LEU A 85 3.67 -3.46 10.02
CA LEU A 85 3.85 -4.86 10.43
C LEU A 85 5.34 -5.19 10.52
N CYS A 86 5.70 -6.09 11.44
CA CYS A 86 7.05 -6.63 11.40
C CYS A 86 7.20 -7.46 10.13
N HIS A 87 8.44 -7.64 9.70
CA HIS A 87 8.72 -8.32 8.44
C HIS A 87 8.10 -9.72 8.39
N GLN A 88 8.14 -10.46 9.49
CA GLN A 88 7.57 -11.81 9.54
C GLN A 88 6.05 -11.81 9.30
N HIS A 89 5.32 -10.93 9.96
CA HIS A 89 3.87 -10.86 9.76
C HIS A 89 3.52 -10.34 8.37
N HIS A 90 4.33 -9.43 7.84
CA HIS A 90 4.15 -8.92 6.48
C HIS A 90 4.34 -10.05 5.46
N LEU A 91 5.38 -10.88 5.64
CA LEU A 91 5.59 -12.04 4.78
C LEU A 91 4.43 -13.03 4.87
N ARG A 92 3.90 -13.26 6.08
CA ARG A 92 2.76 -14.16 6.25
C ARG A 92 1.51 -13.65 5.53
N LEU A 93 1.27 -12.35 5.61
CA LEU A 93 0.15 -11.74 4.89
C LEU A 93 0.30 -12.00 3.39
N HIS A 94 1.48 -11.75 2.85
CA HIS A 94 1.71 -11.95 1.42
C HIS A 94 1.70 -13.43 1.02
N SER A 95 2.00 -14.35 1.94
CA SER A 95 1.90 -15.78 1.65
C SER A 95 0.44 -16.20 1.46
N ILE A 96 -0.49 -15.50 2.08
CA ILE A 96 -1.93 -15.77 1.97
C ILE A 96 -2.54 -15.09 0.75
N TYR A 97 -2.22 -13.80 0.55
CA TYR A 97 -2.89 -12.97 -0.45
C TYR A 97 -2.07 -12.73 -1.70
N GLY A 98 -0.83 -13.25 -1.74
CA GLY A 98 0.04 -13.13 -2.90
C GLY A 98 1.00 -11.95 -2.78
N LYS A 99 1.98 -11.94 -3.68
CA LYS A 99 3.00 -10.90 -3.71
C LYS A 99 2.39 -9.53 -4.09
N ARG A 100 1.40 -9.56 -4.98
CA ARG A 100 0.66 -8.37 -5.41
C ARG A 100 -0.83 -8.63 -5.15
N PRO A 101 -1.30 -8.44 -3.91
CA PRO A 101 -2.69 -8.76 -3.58
C PRO A 101 -3.67 -7.97 -4.43
N LYS A 102 -4.74 -8.63 -4.86
CA LYS A 102 -5.79 -7.98 -5.62
C LYS A 102 -6.52 -6.96 -4.76
N LEU A 103 -6.96 -5.86 -5.37
CA LEU A 103 -7.66 -4.80 -4.63
C LEU A 103 -8.89 -5.32 -3.90
N ILE A 104 -9.58 -6.28 -4.48
CA ILE A 104 -10.80 -6.85 -3.89
C ILE A 104 -10.52 -7.57 -2.56
N THR A 105 -9.26 -7.92 -2.29
CA THR A 105 -8.90 -8.62 -1.05
C THR A 105 -8.55 -7.67 0.10
N ALA A 106 -8.58 -6.36 -0.12
CA ALA A 106 -8.13 -5.39 0.89
C ALA A 106 -8.84 -5.56 2.24
N GLU A 107 -10.17 -5.70 2.24
CA GLU A 107 -10.93 -5.86 3.47
C GLU A 107 -10.62 -7.18 4.16
N LYS A 108 -10.38 -8.24 3.39
CA LYS A 108 -9.98 -9.53 3.94
C LYS A 108 -8.61 -9.44 4.60
N GLN A 109 -7.69 -8.68 4.00
CA GLN A 109 -6.37 -8.46 4.58
C GLN A 109 -6.50 -7.72 5.91
N GLU A 110 -7.34 -6.69 5.96
CA GLU A 110 -7.57 -5.93 7.20
C GLU A 110 -8.12 -6.85 8.30
N ARG A 111 -9.08 -7.70 7.95
CA ARG A 111 -9.66 -8.65 8.92
C ARG A 111 -8.61 -9.63 9.43
N TRP A 112 -7.78 -10.15 8.52
CA TRP A 112 -6.72 -11.08 8.90
C TRP A 112 -5.79 -10.43 9.93
N VAL A 113 -5.40 -9.17 9.68
CA VAL A 113 -4.53 -8.43 10.59
C VAL A 113 -5.19 -8.28 11.96
N GLU A 114 -6.48 -7.94 12.02
CA GLU A 114 -7.17 -7.78 13.29
C GLU A 114 -7.26 -9.11 14.05
N ILE A 115 -7.54 -10.20 13.36
CA ILE A 115 -7.59 -11.53 13.98
C ILE A 115 -6.22 -11.89 14.56
N GLN A 116 -5.15 -11.65 13.82
CA GLN A 116 -3.80 -11.93 14.32
C GLN A 116 -3.46 -11.06 15.52
N ARG A 117 -3.86 -9.79 15.50
CA ARG A 117 -3.65 -8.88 16.62
C ARG A 117 -4.36 -9.40 17.88
N GLU A 118 -5.59 -9.89 17.75
CA GLU A 118 -6.32 -10.49 18.87
C GLU A 118 -5.58 -11.70 19.43
N LYS A 119 -5.06 -12.55 18.53
CA LYS A 119 -4.32 -13.76 18.95
C LYS A 119 -3.06 -13.42 19.74
N HIS A 120 -2.48 -12.23 19.51
CA HIS A 120 -1.31 -11.77 20.25
C HIS A 120 -1.68 -10.96 21.50
N GLY A 121 -3.00 -10.87 21.80
CA GLY A 121 -3.47 -10.17 23.00
C GLY A 121 -3.30 -8.66 22.94
N MET A 122 -3.20 -8.09 21.76
CA MET A 122 -3.01 -6.64 21.58
C MET A 122 -4.31 -5.85 21.59
N VAL A 123 -5.45 -6.52 21.48
CA VAL A 123 -6.76 -5.88 21.45
C VAL A 123 -7.33 -5.79 22.87
N ARG A 124 -7.93 -4.66 23.18
CA ARG A 124 -8.64 -4.43 24.43
C ARG A 124 -10.13 -4.55 24.23
#